data_289ec15b93b7597f0c6fc7b4686344a4
#
_entry.id   289ec15b93b7597f0c6fc7b4686344a4
#
_cell.length_a   1.000
_cell.length_b   1.000
_cell.length_c   1.000
_cell.angle_alpha   90.00
_cell.angle_beta   90.00
_cell.angle_gamma   90.00
#
_symmetry.space_group_name_H-M   'P 1'
#
loop_
_entity.id
_entity.type
_entity.pdbx_description
1 polymer ?
#
loop_
_entity_poly.entity_id
_entity_poly.type
_entity_poly.pdbx_seq_one_letter_code
_entity_poly.pdbx_strand_id
1 'polypeptide(L)'
;MPSEFLAENSKKENVITLESGLQYEVIKTGEGAKPTLNDQVTTHYHGTLIDGTVFDSSVERGEPASFPVSGVIKGWTEGVMLMEEGSKYKFYIPGDLAYGANPRPGGPIGPNATLIFEVELLEILE
;
A
#
# COMPACT_ATOMS: atom_id res chain seq x y z
N MET A 1 12.38 1.53 -15.72
CA MET A 1 12.97 1.45 -14.38
C MET A 1 11.97 1.90 -13.34
N PRO A 2 11.88 1.18 -12.19
CA PRO A 2 10.93 1.58 -11.13
C PRO A 2 11.11 3.01 -10.64
N SER A 3 12.38 3.47 -10.56
CA SER A 3 12.65 4.84 -10.11
C SER A 3 12.12 5.89 -11.09
N GLU A 4 12.10 5.57 -12.37
CA GLU A 4 11.53 6.49 -13.37
C GLU A 4 10.02 6.59 -13.23
N PHE A 5 9.37 5.45 -12.95
CA PHE A 5 7.94 5.44 -12.71
C PHE A 5 7.57 6.34 -11.54
N LEU A 6 8.30 6.20 -10.42
CA LEU A 6 8.03 7.01 -9.22
C LEU A 6 8.31 8.48 -9.47
N ALA A 7 9.38 8.80 -10.19
CA ALA A 7 9.70 10.20 -10.52
C ALA A 7 8.60 10.85 -11.34
N GLU A 8 8.09 10.15 -12.33
CA GLU A 8 6.97 10.66 -13.14
C GLU A 8 5.69 10.75 -12.31
N ASN A 9 5.45 9.75 -11.48
CA ASN A 9 4.25 9.71 -10.66
C ASN A 9 4.21 10.86 -9.65
N SER A 10 5.36 11.27 -9.13
CA SER A 10 5.45 12.36 -8.15
C SER A 10 5.04 13.71 -8.73
N LYS A 11 5.01 13.83 -10.06
CA LYS A 11 4.61 15.06 -10.73
C LYS A 11 3.10 15.21 -10.84
N LYS A 12 2.35 14.15 -10.56
CA LYS A 12 0.89 14.22 -10.61
C LYS A 12 0.37 15.06 -9.46
N GLU A 13 -0.63 15.86 -9.76
CA GLU A 13 -1.15 16.86 -8.81
C GLU A 13 -1.66 16.26 -7.51
N ASN A 14 -2.27 15.07 -7.59
CA ASN A 14 -2.91 14.44 -6.43
C ASN A 14 -2.00 13.46 -5.69
N VAL A 15 -0.76 13.31 -6.11
CA VAL A 15 0.18 12.37 -5.49
C VAL A 15 1.09 13.11 -4.51
N ILE A 16 1.16 12.57 -3.29
CA ILE A 16 2.02 13.11 -2.23
C ILE A 16 3.19 12.15 -2.04
N THR A 17 4.42 12.70 -2.02
CA THR A 17 5.63 11.92 -1.80
C THR A 17 6.18 12.21 -0.41
N LEU A 18 6.38 11.15 0.39
CA LEU A 18 6.92 11.27 1.74
C LEU A 18 8.44 11.14 1.72
N GLU A 19 9.10 11.51 2.83
CA GLU A 19 10.55 11.43 2.92
C GLU A 19 11.10 10.02 2.70
N SER A 20 10.33 9.01 3.09
CA SER A 20 10.71 7.61 2.90
C SER A 20 10.71 7.18 1.43
N GLY A 21 10.11 7.98 0.57
CA GLY A 21 9.90 7.64 -0.84
C GLY A 21 8.53 7.06 -1.12
N LEU A 22 7.75 6.75 -0.09
CA LEU A 22 6.37 6.29 -0.27
C LEU A 22 5.55 7.39 -0.92
N GLN A 23 4.78 7.04 -1.94
CA GLN A 23 3.86 7.98 -2.59
C GLN A 23 2.45 7.50 -2.36
N TYR A 24 1.52 8.43 -2.23
CA TYR A 24 0.12 8.06 -2.08
C TYR A 24 -0.82 9.09 -2.67
N GLU A 25 -2.02 8.64 -2.95
CA GLU A 25 -3.10 9.46 -3.49
C GLU A 25 -4.36 9.14 -2.69
N VAL A 26 -5.06 10.17 -2.18
CA VAL A 26 -6.29 9.98 -1.43
C VAL A 26 -7.44 9.83 -2.43
N ILE A 27 -8.11 8.67 -2.41
CA ILE A 27 -9.26 8.41 -3.27
C ILE A 27 -10.55 8.80 -2.53
N LYS A 28 -10.63 8.42 -1.25
CA LYS A 28 -11.78 8.73 -0.41
C LYS A 28 -11.28 8.97 1.01
N THR A 29 -11.77 10.05 1.64
CA THR A 29 -11.43 10.36 3.02
C THR A 29 -12.47 9.78 3.95
N GLY A 30 -12.05 9.01 4.95
CA GLY A 30 -12.92 8.49 6.00
C GLY A 30 -13.02 9.45 7.15
N GLU A 31 -13.85 9.11 8.13
CA GLU A 31 -14.10 9.97 9.28
C GLU A 31 -13.70 9.34 10.60
N GLY A 32 -13.23 8.10 10.59
CA GLY A 32 -12.84 7.39 11.81
C GLY A 32 -11.44 7.76 12.28
N ALA A 33 -10.96 7.04 13.28
CA ALA A 33 -9.63 7.24 13.83
C ALA A 33 -8.55 6.70 12.90
N LYS A 34 -7.31 7.10 13.15
CA LYS A 34 -6.15 6.53 12.46
C LYS A 34 -5.56 5.41 13.32
N PRO A 35 -5.12 4.30 12.71
CA PRO A 35 -4.49 3.24 13.48
C PRO A 35 -3.09 3.63 13.95
N THR A 36 -2.64 2.96 15.00
CA THR A 36 -1.29 3.11 15.49
C THR A 36 -0.50 1.85 15.16
N LEU A 37 0.81 1.89 15.39
CA LEU A 37 1.69 0.76 15.12
C LEU A 37 1.26 -0.51 15.85
N ASN A 38 0.60 -0.37 17.00
CA ASN A 38 0.20 -1.50 17.84
C ASN A 38 -1.20 -2.02 17.54
N ASP A 39 -1.90 -1.41 16.60
CA ASP A 39 -3.26 -1.82 16.25
C ASP A 39 -3.27 -2.93 15.21
N GLN A 40 -4.40 -3.62 15.13
CA GLN A 40 -4.70 -4.51 14.01
C GLN A 40 -5.79 -3.84 13.17
N VAL A 41 -5.77 -4.10 11.88
CA VAL A 41 -6.70 -3.48 10.95
C VAL A 41 -7.30 -4.52 10.01
N THR A 42 -8.50 -4.23 9.51
CA THR A 42 -9.13 -4.99 8.45
C THR A 42 -9.22 -4.10 7.22
N THR A 43 -8.71 -4.59 6.09
CA THR A 43 -8.68 -3.82 4.84
C THR A 43 -9.17 -4.66 3.66
N HIS A 44 -9.69 -3.96 2.65
CA HIS A 44 -9.74 -4.51 1.30
C HIS A 44 -8.61 -3.86 0.52
N TYR A 45 -7.94 -4.64 -0.32
CA TYR A 45 -6.85 -4.10 -1.11
C TYR A 45 -6.74 -4.80 -2.46
N HIS A 46 -6.13 -4.10 -3.40
CA HIS A 46 -5.89 -4.61 -4.75
C HIS A 46 -4.46 -4.19 -5.14
N GLY A 47 -3.56 -5.16 -5.25
CA GLY A 47 -2.14 -4.89 -5.51
C GLY A 47 -1.73 -5.27 -6.92
N THR A 48 -1.05 -4.34 -7.58
CA THR A 48 -0.56 -4.56 -8.94
C THR A 48 0.91 -4.14 -9.06
N LEU A 49 1.55 -4.66 -10.10
CA LEU A 49 2.86 -4.17 -10.54
C LEU A 49 2.65 -2.97 -11.45
N ILE A 50 3.74 -2.29 -11.81
CA ILE A 50 3.64 -1.08 -12.65
C ILE A 50 3.13 -1.39 -14.06
N ASP A 51 3.22 -2.65 -14.51
CA ASP A 51 2.69 -3.08 -15.80
C ASP A 51 1.22 -3.51 -15.74
N GLY A 52 0.60 -3.42 -14.56
CA GLY A 52 -0.80 -3.77 -14.38
C GLY A 52 -1.06 -5.20 -13.93
N THR A 53 -0.02 -6.02 -13.80
CA THR A 53 -0.18 -7.40 -13.34
C THR A 53 -0.67 -7.43 -11.90
N VAL A 54 -1.79 -8.09 -11.64
CA VAL A 54 -2.32 -8.26 -10.28
C VAL A 54 -1.54 -9.37 -9.59
N PHE A 55 -0.93 -9.07 -8.44
CA PHE A 55 -0.18 -10.08 -7.70
C PHE A 55 -0.89 -10.50 -6.41
N ASP A 56 -1.81 -9.69 -5.90
CA ASP A 56 -2.58 -10.03 -4.71
C ASP A 56 -3.78 -9.08 -4.61
N SER A 57 -4.95 -9.62 -4.28
CA SER A 57 -6.14 -8.81 -4.18
C SER A 57 -7.18 -9.47 -3.27
N SER A 58 -7.49 -8.82 -2.15
CA SER A 58 -8.57 -9.27 -1.28
C SER A 58 -9.92 -9.05 -1.96
N VAL A 59 -10.01 -8.03 -2.82
CA VAL A 59 -11.23 -7.72 -3.58
C VAL A 59 -11.58 -8.90 -4.50
N GLU A 60 -10.58 -9.43 -5.21
CA GLU A 60 -10.80 -10.57 -6.10
C GLU A 60 -11.13 -11.85 -5.35
N ARG A 61 -10.58 -12.02 -4.14
CA ARG A 61 -10.90 -13.17 -3.29
C ARG A 61 -12.29 -13.07 -2.65
N GLY A 62 -12.86 -11.85 -2.61
CA GLY A 62 -14.16 -11.62 -2.00
C GLY A 62 -14.16 -11.54 -0.49
N GLU A 63 -12.99 -11.44 0.15
CA GLU A 63 -12.86 -11.36 1.61
C GLU A 63 -11.81 -10.36 2.00
N PRO A 64 -12.11 -9.45 2.96
CA PRO A 64 -11.09 -8.54 3.46
C PRO A 64 -10.03 -9.29 4.27
N ALA A 65 -8.86 -8.67 4.43
CA ALA A 65 -7.76 -9.24 5.19
C ALA A 65 -7.54 -8.44 6.47
N SER A 66 -7.23 -9.16 7.56
CA SER A 66 -6.91 -8.55 8.84
C SER A 66 -5.45 -8.86 9.19
N PHE A 67 -4.73 -7.86 9.71
CA PHE A 67 -3.32 -8.04 10.04
C PHE A 67 -2.88 -6.94 11.01
N PRO A 68 -1.79 -7.18 11.76
CA PRO A 68 -1.22 -6.12 12.61
C PRO A 68 -0.50 -5.09 11.74
N VAL A 69 -0.64 -3.82 12.10
CA VAL A 69 -0.03 -2.72 11.36
C VAL A 69 1.49 -2.91 11.26
N SER A 70 2.11 -3.41 12.32
CA SER A 70 3.57 -3.63 12.36
C SER A 70 4.02 -4.90 11.65
N GLY A 71 3.08 -5.75 11.21
CA GLY A 71 3.41 -7.06 10.64
C GLY A 71 3.39 -7.13 9.12
N VAL A 72 3.41 -5.99 8.43
CA VAL A 72 3.33 -5.94 6.97
C VAL A 72 4.56 -5.20 6.42
N ILE A 73 4.67 -5.13 5.09
CA ILE A 73 5.79 -4.41 4.48
C ILE A 73 5.81 -2.96 4.94
N LYS A 74 7.00 -2.36 4.95
CA LYS A 74 7.20 -1.02 5.52
C LYS A 74 6.31 0.04 4.91
N GLY A 75 6.10 -0.01 3.59
CA GLY A 75 5.22 0.93 2.91
C GLY A 75 3.79 0.87 3.40
N TRP A 76 3.28 -0.32 3.70
CA TRP A 76 1.96 -0.50 4.27
C TRP A 76 1.89 0.01 5.71
N THR A 77 2.91 -0.32 6.52
CA THR A 77 2.96 0.13 7.92
C THR A 77 2.88 1.65 7.96
N GLU A 78 3.69 2.32 7.17
CA GLU A 78 3.69 3.78 7.10
C GLU A 78 2.38 4.32 6.53
N GLY A 79 1.92 3.73 5.43
CA GLY A 79 0.75 4.23 4.71
C GLY A 79 -0.56 4.07 5.47
N VAL A 80 -0.77 2.90 6.05
CA VAL A 80 -2.03 2.61 6.78
C VAL A 80 -2.20 3.55 7.97
N MET A 81 -1.10 3.93 8.62
CA MET A 81 -1.17 4.87 9.75
C MET A 81 -1.56 6.29 9.34
N LEU A 82 -1.52 6.59 8.03
CA LEU A 82 -2.00 7.88 7.51
C LEU A 82 -3.50 7.89 7.28
N MET A 83 -4.13 6.71 7.18
CA MET A 83 -5.52 6.58 6.81
C MET A 83 -6.44 6.64 8.01
N GLU A 84 -7.56 7.36 7.86
CA GLU A 84 -8.66 7.26 8.82
C GLU A 84 -9.51 6.05 8.45
N GLU A 85 -10.14 5.45 9.44
CA GLU A 85 -11.09 4.35 9.22
C GLU A 85 -12.18 4.83 8.26
N GLY A 86 -12.45 4.04 7.23
CA GLY A 86 -13.38 4.40 6.16
C GLY A 86 -12.73 5.04 4.95
N SER A 87 -11.42 5.31 4.99
CA SER A 87 -10.69 5.92 3.88
C SER A 87 -10.32 4.90 2.82
N LYS A 88 -10.12 5.39 1.60
CA LYS A 88 -9.53 4.61 0.52
C LYS A 88 -8.39 5.41 -0.09
N TYR A 89 -7.19 4.83 -0.08
CA TYR A 89 -5.98 5.45 -0.60
C TYR A 89 -5.34 4.55 -1.64
N LYS A 90 -4.59 5.16 -2.54
CA LYS A 90 -3.76 4.42 -3.49
C LYS A 90 -2.31 4.69 -3.11
N PHE A 91 -1.55 3.62 -2.89
CA PHE A 91 -0.14 3.71 -2.51
C PHE A 91 0.74 3.25 -3.65
N TYR A 92 1.84 3.96 -3.86
CA TYR A 92 2.90 3.60 -4.81
C TYR A 92 4.13 3.36 -3.95
N ILE A 93 4.50 2.10 -3.77
CA ILE A 93 5.49 1.68 -2.79
C ILE A 93 6.80 1.33 -3.48
N PRO A 94 7.88 2.09 -3.23
CA PRO A 94 9.19 1.73 -3.80
C PRO A 94 9.68 0.40 -3.23
N GLY A 95 10.53 -0.28 -3.99
CA GLY A 95 10.97 -1.63 -3.64
C GLY A 95 11.58 -1.76 -2.27
N ASP A 96 12.33 -0.77 -1.81
CA ASP A 96 12.96 -0.81 -0.49
C ASP A 96 11.97 -0.72 0.67
N LEU A 97 10.74 -0.29 0.41
CA LEU A 97 9.65 -0.29 1.40
C LEU A 97 8.70 -1.47 1.18
N ALA A 98 8.98 -2.32 0.22
CA ALA A 98 8.19 -3.49 -0.12
C ALA A 98 9.02 -4.76 0.13
N TYR A 99 9.27 -5.54 -0.91
CA TYR A 99 9.97 -6.82 -0.75
C TYR A 99 11.47 -6.73 -1.04
N GLY A 100 11.97 -5.55 -1.42
CA GLY A 100 13.39 -5.30 -1.60
C GLY A 100 14.03 -6.10 -2.71
N ALA A 101 15.34 -6.36 -2.57
CA ALA A 101 16.14 -7.05 -3.58
C ALA A 101 15.87 -8.56 -3.61
N ASN A 102 15.26 -9.12 -2.56
CA ASN A 102 15.09 -10.56 -2.41
C ASN A 102 13.62 -10.94 -2.18
N PRO A 103 12.75 -10.78 -3.18
CA PRO A 103 11.36 -11.18 -3.02
C PRO A 103 11.24 -12.70 -2.99
N ARG A 104 10.04 -13.18 -2.64
CA ARG A 104 9.78 -14.63 -2.59
C ARG A 104 10.04 -15.25 -3.97
N PRO A 105 10.89 -16.31 -4.06
CA PRO A 105 11.14 -16.97 -5.34
C PRO A 105 9.86 -17.56 -5.93
N GLY A 106 9.75 -17.49 -7.25
CA GLY A 106 8.61 -18.06 -7.95
C GLY A 106 7.37 -17.20 -8.00
N GLY A 107 7.35 -16.06 -7.32
CA GLY A 107 6.22 -15.14 -7.36
C GLY A 107 6.35 -14.13 -8.50
N PRO A 108 5.29 -13.33 -8.75
CA PRO A 108 5.32 -12.34 -9.82
C PRO A 108 6.14 -11.11 -9.51
N ILE A 109 6.51 -10.89 -8.25
CA ILE A 109 7.25 -9.70 -7.83
C ILE A 109 8.73 -9.92 -8.03
N GLY A 110 9.35 -9.08 -8.85
CA GLY A 110 10.78 -9.12 -9.10
C GLY A 110 11.60 -8.34 -8.07
N PRO A 111 12.93 -8.39 -8.17
CA PRO A 111 13.79 -7.63 -7.25
C PRO A 111 13.54 -6.13 -7.37
N ASN A 112 13.46 -5.48 -6.23
CA ASN A 112 13.29 -4.02 -6.12
C ASN A 112 12.05 -3.50 -6.86
N ALA A 113 11.01 -4.34 -7.01
CA ALA A 113 9.80 -3.95 -7.73
C ALA A 113 9.02 -2.90 -6.96
N THR A 114 8.52 -1.91 -7.68
CA THR A 114 7.58 -0.93 -7.16
C THR A 114 6.19 -1.56 -7.18
N LEU A 115 5.47 -1.46 -6.07
CA LEU A 115 4.13 -2.03 -5.95
C LEU A 115 3.10 -0.93 -5.88
N ILE A 116 1.93 -1.18 -6.46
CA ILE A 116 0.80 -0.25 -6.44
C ILE A 116 -0.34 -0.94 -5.72
N PHE A 117 -0.83 -0.32 -4.64
CA PHE A 117 -1.96 -0.86 -3.86
C PHE A 117 -3.07 0.16 -3.77
N GLU A 118 -4.30 -0.26 -4.08
CA GLU A 118 -5.49 0.47 -3.64
C GLU A 118 -5.93 -0.18 -2.34
N VAL A 119 -6.00 0.59 -1.26
CA VAL A 119 -6.29 0.08 0.08
C VAL A 119 -7.48 0.82 0.65
N GLU A 120 -8.47 0.07 1.11
CA GLU A 120 -9.61 0.62 1.83
C GLU A 120 -9.52 0.14 3.28
N LEU A 121 -9.40 1.08 4.21
CA LEU A 121 -9.33 0.77 5.64
C LEU A 121 -10.74 0.63 6.17
N LEU A 122 -11.15 -0.61 6.42
CA LEU A 122 -12.53 -0.91 6.81
C LEU A 122 -12.75 -0.76 8.32
N GLU A 123 -11.79 -1.23 9.12
CA GLU A 123 -11.97 -1.27 10.56
C GLU A 123 -10.62 -1.32 11.27
N ILE A 124 -10.54 -0.65 12.41
CA ILE A 124 -9.41 -0.79 13.33
C ILE A 124 -9.86 -1.70 14.46
N LEU A 125 -9.16 -2.82 14.63
CA LEU A 125 -9.48 -3.81 15.66
C LEU A 125 -8.76 -3.44 16.95
N GLU A 126 -9.45 -3.52 18.05
CA GLU A 126 -8.86 -3.23 19.36
C GLU A 126 -8.56 -4.49 20.16
#